data_e86abc7d084c8909c0b9d7175d921fc5
#
_entry.id   e86abc7d084c8909c0b9d7175d921fc5
#
_cell.length_a   1.000
_cell.length_b   1.000
_cell.length_c   1.000
_cell.angle_alpha   90.00
_cell.angle_beta   90.00
_cell.angle_gamma   90.00
#
_symmetry.space_group_name_H-M   'P 1'
#
loop_
_entity.id
_entity.type
_entity.pdbx_description
1 polymer ?
#
loop_
_entity_poly.entity_id
_entity_poly.type
_entity_poly.pdbx_seq_one_letter_code
_entity_poly.pdbx_strand_id
1 'polypeptide(L)'
;DQGIHSLIAVPLRARGTVLGTVDFWRGRSTEPFGTEDVPFAEELAARAAVALDNARRYTREHTMAVALQRSLLPRDLPGHDALQVAYRYLPARAGVGGDWFDVIELSGTRVALVVGDVVGHGLHAAATMGRLRTAVHNFATLDLAPDELLARLDDLVARLDQEHTAQDHTGEEATLTGATCLYAVYDPTNGHCSLARAGHPPPALALPDGTATYPDLPAGPPLGLGGLPFETTELHLPEHSRLVLYTDGLIEDRHRDLDTGLATLRTALTHPDRTPEQTCQDILAALPPDHARDDIALLVARTRILAPDQTAHWDLPPDPAAVARLRADATAQLQAWHLTDTAFTTELILSELATNAIRYGHPPIHVRLIRNRHLICEVADASSTSPHLRHAATTDEGGRGLFLVARYAQRWGTRYTPTGKIIWTEQPLHDTSEPPPDDNIDTLLDQWPDTTP
;
A
#
# COMPACT_ATOMS: atom_id res chain seq x y z
N ASP A 1 26.79 53.52 -18.65
CA ASP A 1 25.77 54.60 -18.85
C ASP A 1 25.13 54.41 -20.23
N GLN A 2 24.05 53.64 -20.30
CA GLN A 2 23.14 53.67 -21.43
C GLN A 2 22.11 54.76 -21.12
N GLY A 3 22.30 55.97 -21.68
CA GLY A 3 21.41 57.09 -21.47
C GLY A 3 19.98 56.73 -21.88
N ILE A 4 19.08 56.60 -20.89
CA ILE A 4 17.64 56.43 -21.15
C ILE A 4 17.10 57.81 -21.53
N HIS A 5 16.54 57.91 -22.76
CA HIS A 5 15.97 59.17 -23.24
C HIS A 5 14.46 59.27 -22.99
N SER A 6 13.77 58.13 -22.93
CA SER A 6 12.32 58.09 -22.71
C SER A 6 11.90 56.76 -22.11
N LEU A 7 10.90 56.78 -21.23
CA LEU A 7 10.38 55.60 -20.50
C LEU A 7 8.85 55.61 -20.50
N ILE A 8 8.24 54.44 -20.72
CA ILE A 8 6.86 54.17 -20.42
C ILE A 8 6.82 53.05 -19.39
N ALA A 9 6.23 53.29 -18.22
CA ALA A 9 5.98 52.29 -17.19
C ALA A 9 4.49 51.92 -17.18
N VAL A 10 4.16 50.62 -17.35
CA VAL A 10 2.80 50.14 -17.40
C VAL A 10 2.59 49.06 -16.36
N PRO A 11 1.51 49.09 -15.55
CA PRO A 11 1.22 48.04 -14.60
C PRO A 11 0.77 46.78 -15.31
N LEU A 12 1.33 45.62 -14.92
CA LEU A 12 0.85 44.30 -15.31
C LEU A 12 -0.37 43.95 -14.46
N ARG A 13 -1.55 44.03 -15.01
CA ARG A 13 -2.82 43.76 -14.32
C ARG A 13 -3.49 42.53 -14.90
N ALA A 14 -3.77 41.55 -14.03
CA ALA A 14 -4.59 40.39 -14.38
C ALA A 14 -5.68 40.19 -13.32
N ARG A 15 -6.92 39.96 -13.74
CA ARG A 15 -8.06 39.69 -12.86
C ARG A 15 -8.21 40.63 -11.68
N GLY A 16 -7.95 41.94 -11.89
CA GLY A 16 -8.06 42.98 -10.86
C GLY A 16 -6.85 43.10 -9.94
N THR A 17 -5.83 42.26 -10.08
CA THR A 17 -4.60 42.27 -9.27
C THR A 17 -3.43 42.85 -10.08
N VAL A 18 -2.61 43.71 -9.44
CA VAL A 18 -1.35 44.19 -10.03
C VAL A 18 -0.25 43.18 -9.72
N LEU A 19 0.31 42.55 -10.75
CA LEU A 19 1.37 41.54 -10.65
C LEU A 19 2.77 42.14 -10.60
N GLY A 20 2.92 43.39 -11.08
CA GLY A 20 4.16 44.13 -11.20
C GLY A 20 4.04 45.27 -12.19
N THR A 21 5.18 45.81 -12.65
CA THR A 21 5.28 46.78 -13.73
C THR A 21 6.17 46.25 -14.84
N VAL A 22 5.91 46.70 -16.07
CA VAL A 22 6.79 46.53 -17.19
C VAL A 22 7.23 47.91 -17.67
N ASP A 23 8.52 48.07 -17.87
CA ASP A 23 9.12 49.33 -18.28
C ASP A 23 9.66 49.21 -19.69
N PHE A 24 9.16 50.07 -20.59
CA PHE A 24 9.64 50.22 -21.95
C PHE A 24 10.54 51.44 -22.03
N TRP A 25 11.75 51.33 -22.56
CA TRP A 25 12.73 52.40 -22.60
C TRP A 25 13.42 52.51 -23.96
N ARG A 26 13.69 53.76 -24.35
CA ARG A 26 14.46 54.10 -25.54
C ARG A 26 15.81 54.66 -25.11
N GLY A 27 16.90 54.01 -25.53
CA GLY A 27 18.27 54.45 -25.21
C GLY A 27 19.07 54.88 -26.44
N ARG A 28 18.69 54.39 -27.63
CA ARG A 28 19.41 54.71 -28.89
C ARG A 28 18.64 55.63 -29.81
N SER A 29 17.36 55.79 -29.68
CA SER A 29 16.53 56.70 -30.47
C SER A 29 16.52 58.04 -29.83
N THR A 30 16.69 59.11 -30.62
CA THR A 30 16.60 60.50 -30.17
C THR A 30 15.15 60.98 -30.00
N GLU A 31 14.18 60.25 -30.57
CA GLU A 31 12.76 60.56 -30.43
C GLU A 31 12.20 59.93 -29.16
N PRO A 32 11.56 60.71 -28.27
CA PRO A 32 10.86 60.19 -27.09
C PRO A 32 9.64 59.35 -27.52
N PHE A 33 9.06 58.58 -26.57
CA PHE A 33 7.77 57.93 -26.79
C PHE A 33 6.68 58.99 -26.94
N GLY A 34 5.81 58.82 -27.96
CA GLY A 34 4.63 59.62 -28.20
C GLY A 34 3.39 59.09 -27.45
N THR A 35 2.32 59.88 -27.47
CA THR A 35 1.02 59.47 -26.86
C THR A 35 0.42 58.25 -27.54
N GLU A 36 0.75 58.01 -28.79
CA GLU A 36 0.37 56.83 -29.58
C GLU A 36 1.09 55.54 -29.17
N ASP A 37 2.25 55.61 -28.53
CA ASP A 37 3.01 54.44 -28.02
C ASP A 37 2.37 53.85 -26.75
N VAL A 38 1.63 54.69 -25.94
CA VAL A 38 1.04 54.27 -24.66
C VAL A 38 0.01 53.19 -24.81
N PRO A 39 -1.00 53.25 -25.72
CA PRO A 39 -1.97 52.18 -25.89
C PRO A 39 -1.34 50.87 -26.34
N PHE A 40 -0.28 50.93 -27.15
CA PHE A 40 0.45 49.75 -27.58
C PHE A 40 1.20 49.08 -26.42
N ALA A 41 1.84 49.89 -25.58
CA ALA A 41 2.52 49.42 -24.37
C ALA A 41 1.52 48.79 -23.38
N GLU A 42 0.34 49.41 -23.22
CA GLU A 42 -0.76 48.87 -22.39
C GLU A 42 -1.29 47.54 -22.91
N GLU A 43 -1.48 47.38 -24.23
CA GLU A 43 -1.90 46.13 -24.82
C GLU A 43 -0.88 44.98 -24.62
N LEU A 44 0.41 45.27 -24.85
CA LEU A 44 1.49 44.30 -24.59
C LEU A 44 1.56 43.91 -23.10
N ALA A 45 1.44 44.90 -22.22
CA ALA A 45 1.43 44.69 -20.77
C ALA A 45 0.24 43.82 -20.33
N ALA A 46 -0.96 44.06 -20.90
CA ALA A 46 -2.15 43.26 -20.61
C ALA A 46 -1.99 41.79 -21.05
N ARG A 47 -1.47 41.57 -22.25
CA ARG A 47 -1.18 40.20 -22.73
C ARG A 47 -0.13 39.48 -21.88
N ALA A 48 0.96 40.20 -21.55
CA ALA A 48 2.01 39.68 -20.67
C ALA A 48 1.48 39.37 -19.27
N ALA A 49 0.63 40.24 -18.72
CA ALA A 49 0.03 40.03 -17.40
C ALA A 49 -0.83 38.76 -17.35
N VAL A 50 -1.67 38.49 -18.37
CA VAL A 50 -2.44 37.27 -18.45
C VAL A 50 -1.55 36.01 -18.53
N ALA A 51 -0.51 36.08 -19.37
CA ALA A 51 0.44 34.96 -19.49
C ALA A 51 1.19 34.70 -18.18
N LEU A 52 1.63 35.75 -17.49
CA LEU A 52 2.31 35.65 -16.19
C LEU A 52 1.37 35.11 -15.09
N ASP A 53 0.13 35.57 -15.04
CA ASP A 53 -0.86 35.11 -14.07
C ASP A 53 -1.14 33.61 -14.26
N ASN A 54 -1.37 33.20 -15.50
CA ASN A 54 -1.58 31.79 -15.83
C ASN A 54 -0.35 30.92 -15.47
N ALA A 55 0.87 31.37 -15.80
CA ALA A 55 2.09 30.65 -15.45
C ALA A 55 2.28 30.53 -13.91
N ARG A 56 2.02 31.60 -13.15
CA ARG A 56 2.11 31.59 -11.68
C ARG A 56 1.08 30.66 -11.05
N ARG A 57 -0.15 30.66 -11.56
CA ARG A 57 -1.20 29.76 -11.08
C ARG A 57 -0.84 28.32 -11.36
N TYR A 58 -0.45 28.00 -12.58
CA TYR A 58 -0.01 26.66 -12.95
C TYR A 58 1.14 26.17 -12.05
N THR A 59 2.18 27.00 -11.85
CA THR A 59 3.32 26.64 -10.99
C THR A 59 2.87 26.40 -9.55
N ARG A 60 1.94 27.23 -9.02
CA ARG A 60 1.44 27.07 -7.66
C ARG A 60 0.61 25.79 -7.50
N GLU A 61 -0.31 25.53 -8.41
CA GLU A 61 -1.14 24.32 -8.42
C GLU A 61 -0.28 23.06 -8.56
N HIS A 62 0.68 23.09 -9.48
CA HIS A 62 1.64 21.99 -9.66
C HIS A 62 2.48 21.74 -8.39
N THR A 63 3.02 22.79 -7.78
CA THR A 63 3.81 22.64 -6.54
C THR A 63 2.99 22.07 -5.39
N MET A 64 1.73 22.51 -5.25
CA MET A 64 0.81 21.99 -4.24
C MET A 64 0.48 20.51 -4.49
N ALA A 65 0.21 20.14 -5.72
CA ALA A 65 -0.12 18.77 -6.10
C ALA A 65 1.07 17.83 -5.88
N VAL A 66 2.30 18.22 -6.27
CA VAL A 66 3.52 17.44 -5.99
C VAL A 66 3.76 17.29 -4.48
N ALA A 67 3.54 18.36 -3.70
CA ALA A 67 3.70 18.27 -2.25
C ALA A 67 2.67 17.33 -1.62
N LEU A 68 1.41 17.38 -2.07
CA LEU A 68 0.37 16.45 -1.63
C LEU A 68 0.72 15.00 -1.99
N GLN A 69 1.03 14.72 -3.24
CA GLN A 69 1.40 13.40 -3.72
C GLN A 69 2.55 12.79 -2.89
N ARG A 70 3.63 13.57 -2.67
CA ARG A 70 4.75 13.14 -1.83
C ARG A 70 4.35 12.85 -0.38
N SER A 71 3.36 13.57 0.15
CA SER A 71 2.86 13.33 1.51
C SER A 71 2.00 12.07 1.62
N LEU A 72 1.41 11.63 0.50
CA LEU A 72 0.56 10.45 0.40
C LEU A 72 1.34 9.17 0.08
N LEU A 73 2.56 9.26 -0.43
CA LEU A 73 3.43 8.11 -0.68
C LEU A 73 4.13 7.65 0.61
N PRO A 74 4.50 6.36 0.73
CA PRO A 74 5.27 5.88 1.88
C PRO A 74 6.60 6.62 1.97
N ARG A 75 6.92 7.15 3.16
CA ARG A 75 8.23 7.80 3.40
C ARG A 75 9.33 6.78 3.62
N ASP A 76 9.00 5.75 4.39
CA ASP A 76 9.87 4.62 4.69
C ASP A 76 9.04 3.35 4.52
N LEU A 77 9.62 2.35 3.87
CA LEU A 77 9.00 1.03 3.84
C LEU A 77 9.43 0.28 5.10
N PRO A 78 8.51 -0.41 5.78
CA PRO A 78 8.86 -1.21 6.93
C PRO A 78 9.91 -2.24 6.52
N GLY A 79 11.03 -2.27 7.24
CA GLY A 79 12.01 -3.33 7.06
C GLY A 79 11.33 -4.66 7.41
N HIS A 80 11.18 -5.56 6.48
CA HIS A 80 10.51 -6.84 6.68
C HIS A 80 11.50 -7.99 6.56
N ASP A 81 11.44 -8.97 7.49
CA ASP A 81 12.35 -10.10 7.45
C ASP A 81 12.03 -11.08 6.31
N ALA A 82 10.78 -11.09 5.85
CA ALA A 82 10.31 -11.92 4.75
C ALA A 82 10.69 -11.40 3.36
N LEU A 83 10.96 -10.10 3.24
CA LEU A 83 11.25 -9.45 1.96
C LEU A 83 12.37 -8.43 2.11
N GLN A 84 13.28 -8.42 1.15
CA GLN A 84 14.13 -7.25 0.90
C GLN A 84 13.44 -6.42 -0.18
N VAL A 85 13.21 -5.13 0.09
CA VAL A 85 12.45 -4.27 -0.81
C VAL A 85 13.27 -3.06 -1.23
N ALA A 86 13.16 -2.67 -2.51
CA ALA A 86 13.58 -1.37 -3.01
C ALA A 86 12.50 -0.79 -3.91
N TYR A 87 12.44 0.53 -4.00
CA TYR A 87 11.46 1.21 -4.81
C TYR A 87 12.03 2.44 -5.50
N ARG A 88 11.35 2.87 -6.56
CA ARG A 88 11.56 4.17 -7.21
C ARG A 88 10.23 4.81 -7.50
N TYR A 89 10.16 6.08 -7.28
CA TYR A 89 9.05 6.92 -7.70
C TYR A 89 9.60 8.11 -8.48
N LEU A 90 9.21 8.21 -9.73
CA LEU A 90 9.68 9.24 -10.66
C LEU A 90 8.46 10.01 -11.19
N PRO A 91 8.27 11.26 -10.76
CA PRO A 91 7.12 12.04 -11.20
C PRO A 91 7.27 12.46 -12.67
N ALA A 92 6.15 12.51 -13.37
CA ALA A 92 6.07 13.01 -14.74
C ALA A 92 6.51 14.48 -14.83
N ARG A 93 7.06 14.87 -15.99
CA ARG A 93 7.45 16.27 -16.22
C ARG A 93 6.27 17.24 -16.34
N ALA A 94 5.14 16.75 -16.82
CA ALA A 94 4.00 17.60 -17.21
C ALA A 94 2.87 17.64 -16.16
N GLY A 95 2.93 16.85 -15.11
CA GLY A 95 1.82 16.77 -14.16
C GLY A 95 2.17 16.06 -12.87
N VAL A 96 1.18 15.93 -12.03
CA VAL A 96 1.19 15.08 -10.83
C VAL A 96 0.25 13.94 -11.17
N GLY A 97 0.75 12.71 -11.21
CA GLY A 97 -0.02 11.53 -11.57
C GLY A 97 -0.76 10.89 -10.40
N GLY A 98 -1.43 9.81 -10.72
CA GLY A 98 -2.20 8.96 -9.82
C GLY A 98 -1.46 7.73 -9.32
N ASP A 99 -0.20 7.55 -9.67
CA ASP A 99 0.60 6.38 -9.32
C ASP A 99 0.85 6.25 -7.83
N TRP A 100 0.76 5.03 -7.33
CA TRP A 100 1.17 4.72 -5.95
C TRP A 100 1.73 3.31 -5.84
N PHE A 101 2.42 3.07 -4.74
CA PHE A 101 2.86 1.76 -4.29
C PHE A 101 2.79 1.68 -2.77
N ASP A 102 2.75 0.47 -2.24
CA ASP A 102 2.87 0.25 -0.79
C ASP A 102 3.39 -1.16 -0.49
N VAL A 103 3.89 -1.32 0.75
CA VAL A 103 4.29 -2.59 1.35
C VAL A 103 3.63 -2.65 2.72
N ILE A 104 2.72 -3.59 2.92
CA ILE A 104 1.85 -3.64 4.10
C ILE A 104 2.13 -4.92 4.88
N GLU A 105 2.48 -4.78 6.14
CA GLU A 105 2.59 -5.92 7.06
C GLU A 105 1.20 -6.47 7.36
N LEU A 106 1.03 -7.76 7.10
CA LEU A 106 -0.20 -8.50 7.39
C LEU A 106 -0.01 -9.42 8.61
N SER A 107 -1.08 -10.07 9.01
CA SER A 107 -1.04 -11.07 10.07
C SER A 107 -0.09 -12.24 9.73
N GLY A 108 0.55 -12.80 10.73
CA GLY A 108 1.30 -14.07 10.58
C GLY A 108 2.54 -13.98 9.70
N THR A 109 3.31 -12.90 9.73
CA THR A 109 4.52 -12.65 8.91
C THR A 109 4.27 -12.40 7.42
N ARG A 110 3.03 -12.44 6.94
CA ARG A 110 2.70 -12.17 5.54
C ARG A 110 2.87 -10.72 5.20
N VAL A 111 3.13 -10.44 3.93
CA VAL A 111 3.34 -9.09 3.42
C VAL A 111 2.50 -8.89 2.17
N ALA A 112 1.78 -7.79 2.12
CA ALA A 112 1.15 -7.34 0.89
C ALA A 112 2.04 -6.34 0.16
N LEU A 113 2.12 -6.51 -1.15
CA LEU A 113 2.74 -5.59 -2.10
C LEU A 113 1.64 -5.03 -3.00
N VAL A 114 1.61 -3.75 -3.18
CA VAL A 114 0.62 -3.10 -4.03
C VAL A 114 1.25 -2.03 -4.90
N VAL A 115 0.81 -1.97 -6.15
CA VAL A 115 1.07 -0.88 -7.09
C VAL A 115 -0.22 -0.58 -7.82
N GLY A 116 -0.49 0.68 -8.07
CA GLY A 116 -1.67 1.10 -8.80
C GLY A 116 -1.49 2.47 -9.44
N ASP A 117 -2.44 2.82 -10.28
CA ASP A 117 -2.50 4.09 -10.98
C ASP A 117 -3.94 4.57 -11.11
N VAL A 118 -4.19 5.85 -10.87
CA VAL A 118 -5.48 6.52 -11.04
C VAL A 118 -5.48 7.29 -12.35
N VAL A 119 -6.46 7.03 -13.19
CA VAL A 119 -6.63 7.72 -14.48
C VAL A 119 -6.70 9.24 -14.28
N GLY A 120 -5.87 9.96 -15.06
CA GLY A 120 -5.82 11.42 -15.05
C GLY A 120 -4.60 11.96 -14.30
N HIS A 121 -4.57 13.28 -14.13
CA HIS A 121 -3.43 13.97 -13.51
C HIS A 121 -3.88 15.16 -12.65
N GLY A 122 -2.98 15.63 -11.82
CA GLY A 122 -3.19 16.81 -10.99
C GLY A 122 -3.75 16.49 -9.61
N LEU A 123 -4.31 17.51 -8.97
CA LEU A 123 -4.76 17.43 -7.58
C LEU A 123 -5.84 16.36 -7.36
N HIS A 124 -6.72 16.19 -8.33
CA HIS A 124 -7.83 15.25 -8.25
C HIS A 124 -7.34 13.79 -8.26
N ALA A 125 -6.45 13.43 -9.21
CA ALA A 125 -5.83 12.11 -9.27
C ALA A 125 -5.06 11.80 -7.99
N ALA A 126 -4.26 12.76 -7.48
CA ALA A 126 -3.54 12.59 -6.22
C ALA A 126 -4.47 12.40 -5.01
N ALA A 127 -5.61 13.12 -4.94
CA ALA A 127 -6.58 12.94 -3.86
C ALA A 127 -7.27 11.57 -3.92
N THR A 128 -7.66 11.11 -5.10
CA THR A 128 -8.24 9.77 -5.32
C THR A 128 -7.23 8.68 -4.98
N MET A 129 -5.98 8.82 -5.43
CA MET A 129 -4.87 7.92 -5.08
C MET A 129 -4.73 7.78 -3.56
N GLY A 130 -4.73 8.89 -2.81
CA GLY A 130 -4.65 8.86 -1.35
C GLY A 130 -5.83 8.13 -0.69
N ARG A 131 -7.06 8.27 -1.22
CA ARG A 131 -8.23 7.51 -0.76
C ARG A 131 -8.08 6.02 -1.03
N LEU A 132 -7.65 5.63 -2.25
CA LEU A 132 -7.45 4.24 -2.63
C LEU A 132 -6.35 3.59 -1.79
N ARG A 133 -5.21 4.25 -1.63
CA ARG A 133 -4.12 3.76 -0.78
C ARG A 133 -4.58 3.53 0.66
N THR A 134 -5.34 4.46 1.24
CA THR A 134 -5.90 4.32 2.59
C THR A 134 -6.90 3.16 2.66
N ALA A 135 -7.73 2.98 1.63
CA ALA A 135 -8.67 1.88 1.55
C ALA A 135 -7.96 0.52 1.46
N VAL A 136 -6.91 0.41 0.62
CA VAL A 136 -6.06 -0.79 0.55
C VAL A 136 -5.49 -1.14 1.91
N HIS A 137 -4.93 -0.18 2.64
CA HIS A 137 -4.42 -0.39 4.00
C HIS A 137 -5.51 -0.94 4.94
N ASN A 138 -6.69 -0.33 4.94
CA ASN A 138 -7.80 -0.77 5.79
C ASN A 138 -8.31 -2.17 5.40
N PHE A 139 -8.44 -2.46 4.11
CA PHE A 139 -8.90 -3.78 3.64
C PHE A 139 -7.84 -4.87 3.87
N ALA A 140 -6.56 -4.53 3.74
CA ALA A 140 -5.45 -5.43 4.03
C ALA A 140 -5.46 -5.91 5.50
N THR A 141 -5.85 -5.05 6.47
CA THR A 141 -5.99 -5.45 7.87
C THR A 141 -7.12 -6.45 8.13
N LEU A 142 -8.06 -6.60 7.18
CA LEU A 142 -9.13 -7.59 7.25
C LEU A 142 -8.67 -8.96 6.71
N ASP A 143 -7.44 -9.07 6.26
CA ASP A 143 -6.86 -10.30 5.71
C ASP A 143 -7.67 -10.88 4.51
N LEU A 144 -8.27 -10.00 3.69
CA LEU A 144 -9.04 -10.40 2.51
C LEU A 144 -8.15 -11.07 1.46
N ALA A 145 -8.73 -11.99 0.69
CA ALA A 145 -8.09 -12.52 -0.51
C ALA A 145 -7.90 -11.40 -1.56
N PRO A 146 -6.88 -11.51 -2.45
CA PRO A 146 -6.59 -10.45 -3.41
C PRO A 146 -7.76 -10.04 -4.30
N ASP A 147 -8.53 -11.00 -4.81
CA ASP A 147 -9.74 -10.76 -5.60
C ASP A 147 -10.83 -10.06 -4.81
N GLU A 148 -11.05 -10.44 -3.55
CA GLU A 148 -12.04 -9.81 -2.68
C GLU A 148 -11.63 -8.37 -2.33
N LEU A 149 -10.34 -8.12 -2.07
CA LEU A 149 -9.83 -6.77 -1.83
C LEU A 149 -10.05 -5.87 -3.06
N LEU A 150 -9.72 -6.37 -4.26
CA LEU A 150 -9.94 -5.62 -5.50
C LEU A 150 -11.43 -5.35 -5.75
N ALA A 151 -12.33 -6.31 -5.46
CA ALA A 151 -13.78 -6.09 -5.57
C ALA A 151 -14.26 -4.97 -4.63
N ARG A 152 -13.73 -4.89 -3.41
CA ARG A 152 -14.02 -3.79 -2.48
C ARG A 152 -13.49 -2.44 -2.95
N LEU A 153 -12.33 -2.43 -3.60
CA LEU A 153 -11.79 -1.21 -4.21
C LEU A 153 -12.62 -0.77 -5.42
N ASP A 154 -13.09 -1.71 -6.25
CA ASP A 154 -13.98 -1.44 -7.38
C ASP A 154 -15.28 -0.76 -6.95
N ASP A 155 -15.93 -1.30 -5.91
CA ASP A 155 -17.10 -0.70 -5.28
C ASP A 155 -16.82 0.72 -4.74
N LEU A 156 -15.63 0.95 -4.19
CA LEU A 156 -15.24 2.27 -3.69
C LEU A 156 -15.07 3.26 -4.84
N VAL A 157 -14.36 2.89 -5.91
CA VAL A 157 -14.14 3.76 -7.08
C VAL A 157 -15.48 4.11 -7.73
N ALA A 158 -16.36 3.13 -7.92
CA ALA A 158 -17.71 3.37 -8.47
C ALA A 158 -18.53 4.36 -7.63
N ARG A 159 -18.43 4.32 -6.30
CA ARG A 159 -19.09 5.30 -5.42
C ARG A 159 -18.47 6.69 -5.54
N LEU A 160 -17.14 6.78 -5.60
CA LEU A 160 -16.44 8.06 -5.77
C LEU A 160 -16.84 8.74 -7.08
N ASP A 161 -17.01 7.98 -8.14
CA ASP A 161 -17.44 8.47 -9.45
C ASP A 161 -18.88 9.03 -9.41
N GLN A 162 -19.79 8.33 -8.71
CA GLN A 162 -21.16 8.80 -8.51
C GLN A 162 -21.22 10.09 -7.68
N GLU A 163 -20.39 10.24 -6.64
CA GLU A 163 -20.33 11.45 -5.83
C GLU A 163 -19.87 12.67 -6.66
N HIS A 164 -18.89 12.47 -7.55
CA HIS A 164 -18.40 13.54 -8.43
C HIS A 164 -19.45 13.95 -9.46
N THR A 165 -20.09 12.99 -10.12
CA THR A 165 -21.14 13.26 -11.11
C THR A 165 -22.31 14.03 -10.48
N ALA A 166 -22.62 13.81 -9.21
CA ALA A 166 -23.69 14.50 -8.50
C ALA A 166 -23.34 15.96 -8.11
N GLN A 167 -22.05 16.30 -8.00
CA GLN A 167 -21.57 17.63 -7.61
C GLN A 167 -21.28 18.55 -8.79
N ASP A 168 -20.95 18.00 -9.97
CA ASP A 168 -20.65 18.77 -11.17
C ASP A 168 -21.93 19.21 -11.90
N HIS A 169 -22.51 20.34 -11.44
CA HIS A 169 -23.58 21.05 -12.16
C HIS A 169 -23.08 21.96 -13.30
N THR A 170 -21.77 21.94 -13.60
CA THR A 170 -21.14 22.89 -14.54
C THR A 170 -21.06 22.41 -15.97
N GLY A 171 -21.54 21.18 -16.30
CA GLY A 171 -21.63 20.71 -17.70
C GLY A 171 -20.28 20.40 -18.37
N GLU A 172 -19.19 20.33 -17.62
CA GLU A 172 -17.94 19.70 -18.10
C GLU A 172 -18.15 18.19 -18.12
N GLU A 173 -17.67 17.53 -19.18
CA GLU A 173 -17.79 16.08 -19.34
C GLU A 173 -17.26 15.38 -18.08
N ALA A 174 -18.14 14.61 -17.43
CA ALA A 174 -17.78 13.81 -16.26
C ALA A 174 -16.65 12.85 -16.67
N THR A 175 -15.43 13.14 -16.23
CA THR A 175 -14.29 12.25 -16.46
C THR A 175 -14.47 11.06 -15.53
N LEU A 176 -14.70 9.87 -16.09
CA LEU A 176 -14.81 8.63 -15.32
C LEU A 176 -13.56 8.45 -14.46
N THR A 177 -13.77 8.31 -13.15
CA THR A 177 -12.70 8.02 -12.20
C THR A 177 -12.37 6.54 -12.30
N GLY A 178 -11.41 6.17 -13.14
CA GLY A 178 -10.88 4.82 -13.24
C GLY A 178 -9.57 4.67 -12.50
N ALA A 179 -9.25 3.45 -12.11
CA ALA A 179 -7.93 3.14 -11.56
C ALA A 179 -7.50 1.73 -11.97
N THR A 180 -6.18 1.50 -12.01
CA THR A 180 -5.61 0.17 -12.14
C THR A 180 -4.91 -0.22 -10.84
N CYS A 181 -4.89 -1.51 -10.51
CA CYS A 181 -4.27 -1.98 -9.28
C CYS A 181 -3.76 -3.42 -9.44
N LEU A 182 -2.56 -3.68 -8.93
CA LEU A 182 -2.02 -5.01 -8.69
C LEU A 182 -1.80 -5.18 -7.19
N TYR A 183 -2.40 -6.21 -6.61
CA TYR A 183 -2.26 -6.55 -5.20
C TYR A 183 -1.74 -7.98 -5.06
N ALA A 184 -0.65 -8.16 -4.31
CA ALA A 184 0.00 -9.44 -4.09
C ALA A 184 0.25 -9.66 -2.60
N VAL A 185 -0.03 -10.85 -2.09
CA VAL A 185 0.22 -11.28 -0.70
C VAL A 185 1.24 -12.40 -0.70
N TYR A 186 2.39 -12.16 -0.10
CA TYR A 186 3.46 -13.15 0.05
C TYR A 186 3.49 -13.73 1.46
N ASP A 187 3.54 -15.07 1.56
CA ASP A 187 3.70 -15.82 2.81
C ASP A 187 5.12 -16.42 2.87
N PRO A 188 6.01 -15.90 3.73
CA PRO A 188 7.38 -16.38 3.85
C PRO A 188 7.50 -17.75 4.54
N THR A 189 6.43 -18.25 5.14
CA THR A 189 6.47 -19.57 5.81
C THR A 189 6.48 -20.74 4.82
N ASN A 190 6.00 -20.51 3.60
CA ASN A 190 5.86 -21.56 2.57
C ASN A 190 6.24 -21.08 1.16
N GLY A 191 6.59 -19.78 0.98
CA GLY A 191 6.93 -19.21 -0.32
C GLY A 191 5.74 -19.01 -1.25
N HIS A 192 4.50 -19.12 -0.75
CA HIS A 192 3.31 -18.84 -1.55
C HIS A 192 3.08 -17.34 -1.75
N CYS A 193 2.62 -16.99 -2.94
CA CYS A 193 2.24 -15.63 -3.29
C CYS A 193 0.90 -15.66 -4.02
N SER A 194 -0.12 -15.11 -3.37
CA SER A 194 -1.46 -14.94 -3.96
C SER A 194 -1.57 -13.55 -4.54
N LEU A 195 -1.99 -13.42 -5.79
CA LEU A 195 -2.07 -12.10 -6.42
C LEU A 195 -3.25 -11.99 -7.39
N ALA A 196 -3.77 -10.76 -7.51
CA ALA A 196 -4.81 -10.39 -8.47
C ALA A 196 -4.52 -8.99 -9.04
N ARG A 197 -5.03 -8.73 -10.25
CA ARG A 197 -4.87 -7.42 -10.91
C ARG A 197 -6.18 -6.92 -11.50
N ALA A 198 -6.37 -5.61 -11.42
CA ALA A 198 -7.49 -4.88 -11.98
C ALA A 198 -6.96 -3.94 -13.07
N GLY A 199 -6.97 -4.35 -14.33
CA GLY A 199 -6.51 -3.56 -15.48
C GLY A 199 -5.02 -3.19 -15.47
N HIS A 200 -4.25 -3.63 -14.48
CA HIS A 200 -2.86 -3.23 -14.26
C HIS A 200 -1.87 -4.11 -15.07
N PRO A 201 -0.69 -3.61 -15.47
CA PRO A 201 0.36 -4.42 -16.10
C PRO A 201 0.70 -5.67 -15.27
N PRO A 202 1.06 -6.81 -15.90
CA PRO A 202 1.46 -8.00 -15.17
C PRO A 202 2.77 -7.76 -14.41
N PRO A 203 2.97 -8.33 -13.21
CA PRO A 203 4.24 -8.24 -12.53
C PRO A 203 5.30 -9.04 -13.28
N ALA A 204 6.56 -8.60 -13.24
CA ALA A 204 7.67 -9.42 -13.74
C ALA A 204 8.24 -10.25 -12.59
N LEU A 205 8.58 -11.51 -12.87
CA LEU A 205 9.18 -12.45 -11.93
C LEU A 205 10.54 -12.88 -12.42
N ALA A 206 11.59 -12.62 -11.63
CA ALA A 206 12.93 -13.13 -11.87
C ALA A 206 13.26 -14.22 -10.83
N LEU A 207 13.54 -15.42 -11.31
CA LEU A 207 13.90 -16.58 -10.49
C LEU A 207 15.40 -16.58 -10.15
N PRO A 208 15.82 -17.31 -9.11
CA PRO A 208 17.22 -17.38 -8.70
C PRO A 208 18.16 -17.95 -9.76
N ASP A 209 17.65 -18.72 -10.72
CA ASP A 209 18.42 -19.30 -11.84
C ASP A 209 18.69 -18.29 -12.97
N GLY A 210 18.20 -17.04 -12.85
CA GLY A 210 18.30 -16.01 -13.85
C GLY A 210 17.16 -16.00 -14.88
N THR A 211 16.20 -16.92 -14.77
CA THR A 211 15.01 -16.90 -15.62
C THR A 211 14.11 -15.71 -15.25
N ALA A 212 13.71 -14.92 -16.24
CA ALA A 212 12.77 -13.81 -16.06
C ALA A 212 11.52 -14.03 -16.91
N THR A 213 10.34 -13.97 -16.28
CA THR A 213 9.04 -14.27 -16.90
C THR A 213 7.96 -13.31 -16.44
N TYR A 214 6.86 -13.30 -17.16
CA TYR A 214 5.60 -12.71 -16.73
C TYR A 214 4.66 -13.86 -16.35
N PRO A 215 4.24 -13.99 -15.10
CA PRO A 215 3.26 -15.00 -14.70
C PRO A 215 1.96 -14.81 -15.48
N ASP A 216 1.33 -15.91 -15.85
CA ASP A 216 0.01 -15.89 -16.48
C ASP A 216 -1.05 -15.53 -15.41
N LEU A 217 -1.49 -14.27 -15.46
CA LEU A 217 -2.51 -13.73 -14.58
C LEU A 217 -3.67 -13.19 -15.39
N PRO A 218 -4.93 -13.50 -15.03
CA PRO A 218 -6.10 -12.84 -15.59
C PRO A 218 -5.98 -11.31 -15.46
N ALA A 219 -6.27 -10.59 -16.54
CA ALA A 219 -6.09 -9.15 -16.57
C ALA A 219 -7.03 -8.41 -15.60
N GLY A 220 -8.23 -8.91 -15.42
CA GLY A 220 -9.32 -8.20 -14.73
C GLY A 220 -9.70 -6.88 -15.43
N PRO A 221 -10.88 -6.33 -15.19
CA PRO A 221 -11.23 -4.98 -15.62
C PRO A 221 -10.51 -3.94 -14.77
N PRO A 222 -10.27 -2.72 -15.25
CA PRO A 222 -9.92 -1.58 -14.40
C PRO A 222 -10.97 -1.35 -13.30
N LEU A 223 -10.55 -0.82 -12.16
CA LEU A 223 -11.44 -0.43 -11.06
C LEU A 223 -12.38 0.70 -11.48
N GLY A 224 -13.64 0.64 -11.04
CA GLY A 224 -14.68 1.62 -11.32
C GLY A 224 -15.59 1.24 -12.49
N LEU A 225 -15.27 0.20 -13.26
CA LEU A 225 -16.15 -0.30 -14.32
C LEU A 225 -17.32 -1.14 -13.77
N GLY A 226 -17.15 -1.77 -12.60
CA GLY A 226 -18.16 -2.56 -11.91
C GLY A 226 -18.56 -3.87 -12.59
N GLY A 227 -19.11 -4.79 -11.79
CA GLY A 227 -19.89 -5.93 -12.27
C GLY A 227 -19.12 -7.14 -12.83
N LEU A 228 -17.78 -7.11 -12.89
CA LEU A 228 -16.97 -8.24 -13.32
C LEU A 228 -16.13 -8.75 -12.13
N PRO A 229 -16.02 -10.08 -11.93
CA PRO A 229 -15.22 -10.65 -10.87
C PRO A 229 -13.74 -10.49 -11.17
N PHE A 230 -12.94 -10.35 -10.11
CA PHE A 230 -11.48 -10.50 -10.15
C PHE A 230 -11.10 -11.95 -9.84
N GLU A 231 -9.95 -12.38 -10.29
CA GLU A 231 -9.46 -13.73 -10.06
C GLU A 231 -8.10 -13.69 -9.38
N THR A 232 -7.96 -14.48 -8.32
CA THR A 232 -6.68 -14.69 -7.65
C THR A 232 -5.89 -15.78 -8.32
N THR A 233 -4.61 -15.55 -8.56
CA THR A 233 -3.63 -16.54 -9.02
C THR A 233 -2.66 -16.86 -7.89
N GLU A 234 -2.34 -18.14 -7.72
CA GLU A 234 -1.37 -18.62 -6.74
C GLU A 234 -0.04 -18.93 -7.43
N LEU A 235 1.04 -18.39 -6.88
CA LEU A 235 2.40 -18.68 -7.32
C LEU A 235 3.20 -19.27 -6.17
N HIS A 236 4.16 -20.13 -6.48
CA HIS A 236 5.19 -20.53 -5.54
C HIS A 236 6.50 -19.82 -5.92
N LEU A 237 7.00 -18.97 -5.03
CA LEU A 237 8.20 -18.18 -5.24
C LEU A 237 9.37 -18.82 -4.43
N PRO A 238 10.33 -19.45 -5.09
CA PRO A 238 11.55 -19.89 -4.42
C PRO A 238 12.23 -18.75 -3.67
N GLU A 239 13.01 -19.09 -2.67
CA GLU A 239 13.83 -18.10 -1.96
C GLU A 239 14.73 -17.34 -2.93
N HIS A 240 14.89 -16.03 -2.70
CA HIS A 240 15.64 -15.11 -3.55
C HIS A 240 15.02 -14.79 -4.92
N SER A 241 13.78 -15.22 -5.19
CA SER A 241 13.02 -14.70 -6.33
C SER A 241 12.81 -13.19 -6.20
N ARG A 242 12.79 -12.47 -7.31
CA ARG A 242 12.48 -11.03 -7.33
C ARG A 242 11.15 -10.82 -8.03
N LEU A 243 10.17 -10.33 -7.28
CA LEU A 243 8.89 -9.89 -7.82
C LEU A 243 8.98 -8.38 -8.07
N VAL A 244 8.68 -7.96 -9.31
CA VAL A 244 8.78 -6.58 -9.76
C VAL A 244 7.39 -6.09 -10.17
N LEU A 245 6.90 -5.12 -9.43
CA LEU A 245 5.63 -4.44 -9.68
C LEU A 245 5.95 -3.03 -10.20
N TYR A 246 5.19 -2.55 -11.17
CA TYR A 246 5.47 -1.27 -11.82
C TYR A 246 4.23 -0.73 -12.53
N THR A 247 4.14 0.58 -12.67
CA THR A 247 3.12 1.26 -13.46
C THR A 247 3.52 1.33 -14.93
N ASP A 248 2.55 1.56 -15.80
CA ASP A 248 2.72 1.56 -17.25
C ASP A 248 3.71 2.62 -17.74
N GLY A 249 3.84 3.77 -17.06
CA GLY A 249 4.84 4.80 -17.37
C GLY A 249 6.29 4.29 -17.40
N LEU A 250 6.59 3.12 -16.76
CA LEU A 250 7.91 2.49 -16.87
C LEU A 250 8.13 1.84 -18.23
N ILE A 251 7.11 1.18 -18.78
CA ILE A 251 7.23 0.30 -19.96
C ILE A 251 6.75 0.97 -21.24
N GLU A 252 5.92 2.00 -21.14
CA GLU A 252 5.37 2.75 -22.27
C GLU A 252 5.89 4.19 -22.32
N ASP A 253 6.26 4.64 -23.51
CA ASP A 253 6.57 6.04 -23.80
C ASP A 253 6.23 6.39 -25.28
N ARG A 254 6.57 7.61 -25.71
CA ARG A 254 6.32 8.06 -27.09
C ARG A 254 7.03 7.24 -28.16
N HIS A 255 8.11 6.56 -27.81
CA HIS A 255 9.05 5.89 -28.74
C HIS A 255 9.13 4.39 -28.45
N ARG A 256 8.42 3.91 -27.42
CA ARG A 256 8.47 2.52 -26.98
C ARG A 256 7.04 2.03 -26.72
N ASP A 257 6.65 1.02 -27.48
CA ASP A 257 5.40 0.30 -27.29
C ASP A 257 5.49 -0.68 -26.10
N LEU A 258 4.33 -1.14 -25.63
CA LEU A 258 4.19 -2.06 -24.52
C LEU A 258 5.05 -3.33 -24.67
N ASP A 259 5.00 -3.96 -25.85
CA ASP A 259 5.70 -5.25 -26.09
C ASP A 259 7.23 -5.06 -26.01
N THR A 260 7.74 -3.98 -26.61
CA THR A 260 9.16 -3.61 -26.53
C THR A 260 9.56 -3.28 -25.08
N GLY A 261 8.73 -2.56 -24.34
CA GLY A 261 8.95 -2.24 -22.93
C GLY A 261 9.03 -3.49 -22.06
N LEU A 262 8.08 -4.40 -22.20
CA LEU A 262 8.06 -5.68 -21.50
C LEU A 262 9.27 -6.56 -21.84
N ALA A 263 9.65 -6.65 -23.14
CA ALA A 263 10.82 -7.43 -23.55
C ALA A 263 12.12 -6.86 -22.95
N THR A 264 12.24 -5.53 -22.90
CA THR A 264 13.41 -4.84 -22.32
C THR A 264 13.47 -5.05 -20.80
N LEU A 265 12.36 -4.90 -20.10
CA LEU A 265 12.25 -5.18 -18.65
C LEU A 265 12.65 -6.61 -18.34
N ARG A 266 12.11 -7.58 -19.08
CA ARG A 266 12.47 -9.00 -18.91
C ARG A 266 13.97 -9.23 -19.08
N THR A 267 14.59 -8.60 -20.08
CA THR A 267 16.03 -8.71 -20.32
C THR A 267 16.86 -8.11 -19.16
N ALA A 268 16.45 -6.97 -18.62
CA ALA A 268 17.13 -6.33 -17.50
C ALA A 268 17.09 -7.19 -16.21
N LEU A 269 16.14 -8.11 -16.11
CA LEU A 269 15.93 -8.97 -14.93
C LEU A 269 16.73 -10.28 -14.99
N THR A 270 17.38 -10.62 -16.08
CA THR A 270 18.08 -11.92 -16.27
C THR A 270 19.34 -12.08 -15.42
N HIS A 271 19.85 -11.03 -14.78
CA HIS A 271 21.02 -11.12 -13.91
C HIS A 271 20.64 -11.73 -12.56
N PRO A 272 21.17 -12.93 -12.21
CA PRO A 272 20.98 -13.52 -10.89
C PRO A 272 21.70 -12.67 -9.81
N ASP A 273 21.40 -12.94 -8.55
CA ASP A 273 22.08 -12.37 -7.36
C ASP A 273 22.08 -10.84 -7.22
N ARG A 274 21.25 -10.13 -7.98
CA ARG A 274 21.06 -8.69 -7.80
C ARG A 274 20.24 -8.41 -6.55
N THR A 275 20.69 -7.44 -5.76
CA THR A 275 19.85 -6.87 -4.70
C THR A 275 18.66 -6.12 -5.31
N PRO A 276 17.54 -5.91 -4.57
CA PRO A 276 16.43 -5.09 -5.07
C PRO A 276 16.88 -3.70 -5.53
N GLU A 277 17.81 -3.09 -4.82
CA GLU A 277 18.37 -1.78 -5.18
C GLU A 277 19.11 -1.79 -6.52
N GLN A 278 19.98 -2.79 -6.71
CA GLN A 278 20.67 -2.99 -8.00
C GLN A 278 19.70 -3.30 -9.13
N THR A 279 18.64 -4.09 -8.85
CA THR A 279 17.60 -4.40 -9.82
C THR A 279 16.85 -3.13 -10.27
N CYS A 280 16.51 -2.23 -9.34
CA CYS A 280 15.93 -0.94 -9.70
C CYS A 280 16.85 -0.12 -10.60
N GLN A 281 18.16 -0.10 -10.31
CA GLN A 281 19.15 0.62 -11.11
C GLN A 281 19.29 0.02 -12.51
N ASP A 282 19.38 -1.31 -12.63
CA ASP A 282 19.49 -2.02 -13.90
C ASP A 282 18.23 -1.78 -14.78
N ILE A 283 17.03 -1.82 -14.17
CA ILE A 283 15.77 -1.54 -14.87
C ILE A 283 15.76 -0.10 -15.40
N LEU A 284 16.07 0.90 -14.57
CA LEU A 284 16.04 2.30 -15.00
C LEU A 284 17.15 2.64 -16.00
N ALA A 285 18.27 1.92 -15.99
CA ALA A 285 19.29 2.05 -17.01
C ALA A 285 18.84 1.47 -18.36
N ALA A 286 18.08 0.37 -18.36
CA ALA A 286 17.54 -0.25 -19.57
C ALA A 286 16.29 0.48 -20.11
N LEU A 287 15.50 1.06 -19.21
CA LEU A 287 14.26 1.78 -19.48
C LEU A 287 14.37 3.22 -18.95
N PRO A 288 15.18 4.07 -19.58
CA PRO A 288 15.41 5.43 -19.09
C PRO A 288 14.10 6.26 -19.12
N PRO A 289 13.82 7.03 -18.05
CA PRO A 289 12.58 7.81 -17.92
C PRO A 289 12.59 9.15 -18.65
N ASP A 290 13.57 9.39 -19.54
CA ASP A 290 13.81 10.70 -20.18
C ASP A 290 12.61 11.25 -20.94
N HIS A 291 11.73 10.37 -21.40
CA HIS A 291 10.53 10.69 -22.18
C HIS A 291 9.23 10.25 -21.49
N ALA A 292 9.27 9.88 -20.20
CA ALA A 292 8.09 9.48 -19.48
C ALA A 292 7.03 10.59 -19.53
N ARG A 293 5.84 10.22 -19.96
CA ARG A 293 4.66 11.09 -19.99
C ARG A 293 3.90 11.04 -18.69
N ASP A 294 3.98 9.92 -18.03
CA ASP A 294 3.31 9.61 -16.79
C ASP A 294 4.31 9.38 -15.66
N ASP A 295 3.81 9.33 -14.46
CA ASP A 295 4.57 8.97 -13.29
C ASP A 295 5.09 7.52 -13.45
N ILE A 296 6.13 7.19 -12.73
CA ILE A 296 6.65 5.82 -12.67
C ILE A 296 6.73 5.40 -11.21
N ALA A 297 5.96 4.41 -10.84
CA ALA A 297 6.15 3.66 -9.61
C ALA A 297 6.79 2.31 -9.94
N LEU A 298 7.90 2.00 -9.29
CA LEU A 298 8.63 0.74 -9.41
C LEU A 298 8.90 0.18 -8.02
N LEU A 299 8.44 -1.03 -7.76
CA LEU A 299 8.63 -1.76 -6.51
C LEU A 299 9.28 -3.11 -6.82
N VAL A 300 10.43 -3.38 -6.22
CA VAL A 300 11.17 -4.64 -6.35
C VAL A 300 11.23 -5.31 -4.99
N ALA A 301 10.68 -6.51 -4.89
CA ALA A 301 10.69 -7.33 -3.67
C ALA A 301 11.45 -8.63 -3.92
N ARG A 302 12.52 -8.88 -3.12
CA ARG A 302 13.26 -10.13 -3.13
C ARG A 302 12.78 -11.01 -1.99
N THR A 303 12.32 -12.21 -2.32
CA THR A 303 11.75 -13.16 -1.36
C THR A 303 12.80 -13.75 -0.43
N ARG A 304 12.39 -13.96 0.82
CA ARG A 304 13.07 -14.80 1.80
C ARG A 304 12.06 -15.82 2.34
N ILE A 305 12.50 -17.02 2.58
CA ILE A 305 11.72 -18.05 3.25
C ILE A 305 12.20 -18.12 4.70
N LEU A 306 11.27 -18.23 5.64
CA LEU A 306 11.61 -18.42 7.04
C LEU A 306 12.33 -19.76 7.22
N ALA A 307 13.40 -19.74 7.98
CA ALA A 307 14.15 -20.96 8.24
C ALA A 307 13.27 -21.98 9.00
N PRO A 308 13.43 -23.29 8.74
CA PRO A 308 12.61 -24.33 9.37
C PRO A 308 12.66 -24.31 10.90
N ASP A 309 13.77 -23.84 11.50
CA ASP A 309 13.92 -23.69 12.93
C ASP A 309 13.18 -22.48 13.53
N GLN A 310 12.62 -21.60 12.68
CA GLN A 310 11.79 -20.45 13.08
C GLN A 310 10.31 -20.80 13.20
N THR A 311 9.90 -22.02 12.80
CA THR A 311 8.51 -22.43 12.84
C THR A 311 8.36 -23.77 13.56
N ALA A 312 7.26 -23.91 14.31
CA ALA A 312 6.87 -25.16 14.93
C ALA A 312 5.40 -25.43 14.64
N HIS A 313 5.07 -26.69 14.34
CA HIS A 313 3.74 -27.12 13.92
C HIS A 313 3.26 -28.32 14.71
N TRP A 314 1.97 -28.33 15.05
CA TRP A 314 1.31 -29.45 15.71
C TRP A 314 -0.07 -29.68 15.12
N ASP A 315 -0.39 -30.94 14.84
CA ASP A 315 -1.74 -31.36 14.52
C ASP A 315 -2.45 -31.72 15.81
N LEU A 316 -3.60 -31.11 16.07
CA LEU A 316 -4.32 -31.27 17.31
C LEU A 316 -5.55 -32.14 17.10
N PRO A 317 -5.66 -33.31 17.77
CA PRO A 317 -6.90 -34.08 17.75
C PRO A 317 -8.01 -33.29 18.46
N PRO A 318 -9.29 -33.52 18.11
CA PRO A 318 -10.43 -32.88 18.75
C PRO A 318 -10.72 -33.49 20.14
N ASP A 319 -9.70 -33.52 21.00
CA ASP A 319 -9.73 -34.04 22.36
C ASP A 319 -9.18 -32.98 23.33
N PRO A 320 -9.96 -32.56 24.35
CA PRO A 320 -9.48 -31.60 25.37
C PRO A 320 -8.17 -32.03 26.06
N ALA A 321 -7.90 -33.32 26.19
CA ALA A 321 -6.65 -33.80 26.79
C ALA A 321 -5.41 -33.46 25.96
N ALA A 322 -5.57 -33.21 24.64
CA ALA A 322 -4.47 -32.81 23.74
C ALA A 322 -3.91 -31.43 24.08
N VAL A 323 -4.69 -30.54 24.70
CA VAL A 323 -4.24 -29.19 25.09
C VAL A 323 -3.09 -29.25 26.09
N ALA A 324 -3.12 -30.19 27.04
CA ALA A 324 -2.05 -30.36 28.00
C ALA A 324 -0.73 -30.76 27.34
N ARG A 325 -0.81 -31.64 26.34
CA ARG A 325 0.38 -32.04 25.56
C ARG A 325 0.89 -30.89 24.70
N LEU A 326 0.00 -30.18 24.01
CA LEU A 326 0.36 -28.99 23.22
C LEU A 326 1.13 -27.96 24.06
N ARG A 327 0.68 -27.70 25.31
CA ARG A 327 1.42 -26.78 26.23
C ARG A 327 2.84 -27.26 26.51
N ALA A 328 3.01 -28.55 26.85
CA ALA A 328 4.33 -29.09 27.11
C ALA A 328 5.25 -29.01 25.90
N ASP A 329 4.74 -29.36 24.72
CA ASP A 329 5.49 -29.29 23.45
C ASP A 329 5.86 -27.84 23.10
N ALA A 330 4.93 -26.89 23.25
CA ALA A 330 5.19 -25.46 23.02
C ALA A 330 6.20 -24.88 24.01
N THR A 331 6.14 -25.23 25.29
CA THR A 331 7.12 -24.83 26.29
C THR A 331 8.51 -25.35 25.93
N ALA A 332 8.63 -26.61 25.54
CA ALA A 332 9.91 -27.17 25.09
C ALA A 332 10.46 -26.44 23.86
N GLN A 333 9.59 -26.07 22.92
CA GLN A 333 9.96 -25.30 21.72
C GLN A 333 10.43 -23.89 22.08
N LEU A 334 9.73 -23.20 22.99
CA LEU A 334 10.11 -21.86 23.45
C LEU A 334 11.45 -21.89 24.21
N GLN A 335 11.72 -22.94 24.99
CA GLN A 335 13.02 -23.14 25.62
C GLN A 335 14.12 -23.33 24.57
N ALA A 336 13.88 -24.14 23.52
CA ALA A 336 14.82 -24.32 22.43
C ALA A 336 15.10 -23.01 21.66
N TRP A 337 14.12 -22.13 21.61
CA TRP A 337 14.27 -20.79 21.02
C TRP A 337 14.83 -19.73 21.98
N HIS A 338 15.13 -20.07 23.24
CA HIS A 338 15.55 -19.15 24.30
C HIS A 338 14.51 -18.05 24.61
N LEU A 339 13.23 -18.38 24.52
CA LEU A 339 12.09 -17.49 24.75
C LEU A 339 11.33 -17.88 26.04
N THR A 340 12.06 -18.16 27.11
CA THR A 340 11.48 -18.61 28.39
C THR A 340 10.59 -17.56 29.04
N ASP A 341 10.86 -16.29 28.84
CA ASP A 341 10.13 -15.18 29.46
C ASP A 341 8.70 -15.03 28.89
N THR A 342 8.50 -15.44 27.64
CA THR A 342 7.17 -15.43 26.98
C THR A 342 6.38 -16.72 27.21
N ALA A 343 6.99 -17.76 27.81
CA ALA A 343 6.42 -19.10 27.88
C ALA A 343 5.07 -19.12 28.58
N PHE A 344 4.94 -18.49 29.75
CA PHE A 344 3.70 -18.46 30.51
C PHE A 344 2.54 -17.84 29.73
N THR A 345 2.80 -16.69 29.09
CA THR A 345 1.79 -15.97 28.31
C THR A 345 1.40 -16.76 27.07
N THR A 346 2.37 -17.36 26.39
CA THR A 346 2.13 -18.17 25.19
C THR A 346 1.35 -19.45 25.53
N GLU A 347 1.68 -20.13 26.64
CA GLU A 347 0.92 -21.30 27.12
C GLU A 347 -0.55 -20.96 27.38
N LEU A 348 -0.80 -19.81 28.01
CA LEU A 348 -2.15 -19.33 28.27
C LEU A 348 -2.90 -19.08 26.96
N ILE A 349 -2.32 -18.31 26.03
CA ILE A 349 -2.90 -18.03 24.71
C ILE A 349 -3.21 -19.33 23.96
N LEU A 350 -2.23 -20.22 23.85
CA LEU A 350 -2.41 -21.51 23.17
C LEU A 350 -3.50 -22.35 23.79
N SER A 351 -3.58 -22.39 25.12
CA SER A 351 -4.63 -23.14 25.83
C SER A 351 -6.01 -22.64 25.50
N GLU A 352 -6.20 -21.32 25.47
CA GLU A 352 -7.48 -20.70 25.16
C GLU A 352 -7.86 -20.90 23.69
N LEU A 353 -6.93 -20.65 22.75
CA LEU A 353 -7.21 -20.79 21.33
C LEU A 353 -7.44 -22.25 20.92
N ALA A 354 -6.62 -23.19 21.41
CA ALA A 354 -6.77 -24.61 21.15
C ALA A 354 -8.07 -25.18 21.75
N THR A 355 -8.42 -24.77 22.99
CA THR A 355 -9.68 -25.16 23.61
C THR A 355 -10.88 -24.64 22.83
N ASN A 356 -10.81 -23.41 22.32
CA ASN A 356 -11.87 -22.82 21.49
C ASN A 356 -11.99 -23.59 20.14
N ALA A 357 -10.89 -23.91 19.49
CA ALA A 357 -10.90 -24.70 18.26
C ALA A 357 -11.50 -26.11 18.47
N ILE A 358 -11.17 -26.79 19.57
CA ILE A 358 -11.73 -28.11 19.93
C ILE A 358 -13.24 -28.02 20.23
N ARG A 359 -13.68 -26.98 20.96
CA ARG A 359 -15.07 -26.87 21.41
C ARG A 359 -16.01 -26.30 20.34
N TYR A 360 -15.54 -25.38 19.52
CA TYR A 360 -16.39 -24.58 18.63
C TYR A 360 -15.95 -24.63 17.16
N GLY A 361 -14.74 -25.16 16.89
CA GLY A 361 -14.22 -25.36 15.56
C GLY A 361 -14.54 -26.74 15.01
N HIS A 362 -13.96 -27.07 13.86
CA HIS A 362 -14.06 -28.35 13.21
C HIS A 362 -12.65 -28.86 12.82
N PRO A 363 -12.38 -30.17 12.91
CA PRO A 363 -11.12 -30.73 12.46
C PRO A 363 -10.99 -30.62 10.92
N PRO A 364 -9.75 -30.57 10.38
CA PRO A 364 -8.49 -30.65 11.11
C PRO A 364 -8.17 -29.38 11.89
N ILE A 365 -7.52 -29.52 13.06
CA ILE A 365 -7.04 -28.42 13.87
C ILE A 365 -5.53 -28.41 13.81
N HIS A 366 -4.96 -27.28 13.35
CA HIS A 366 -3.52 -27.08 13.24
C HIS A 366 -3.08 -25.94 14.13
N VAL A 367 -1.98 -26.12 14.84
CA VAL A 367 -1.36 -25.09 15.66
C VAL A 367 0.02 -24.79 15.12
N ARG A 368 0.36 -23.51 15.02
CA ARG A 368 1.66 -23.05 14.54
C ARG A 368 2.23 -21.97 15.46
N LEU A 369 3.49 -22.08 15.81
CA LEU A 369 4.29 -20.99 16.39
C LEU A 369 5.31 -20.54 15.36
N ILE A 370 5.48 -19.21 15.25
CA ILE A 370 6.45 -18.60 14.34
C ILE A 370 7.29 -17.62 15.15
N ARG A 371 8.61 -17.81 15.13
CA ARG A 371 9.57 -16.89 15.71
C ARG A 371 10.12 -15.97 14.66
N ASN A 372 9.72 -14.70 14.72
CA ASN A 372 10.25 -13.62 13.89
C ASN A 372 10.53 -12.41 14.78
N ARG A 373 10.27 -11.18 14.38
CA ARG A 373 10.26 -9.97 15.24
C ARG A 373 9.29 -10.08 16.41
N HIS A 374 8.22 -10.83 16.19
CA HIS A 374 7.24 -11.20 17.17
C HIS A 374 7.17 -12.71 17.28
N LEU A 375 6.71 -13.19 18.42
CA LEU A 375 6.25 -14.56 18.54
C LEU A 375 4.80 -14.60 18.08
N ILE A 376 4.53 -15.32 16.99
CA ILE A 376 3.22 -15.45 16.42
C ILE A 376 2.68 -16.83 16.77
N CYS A 377 1.46 -16.87 17.28
CA CYS A 377 0.73 -18.07 17.54
C CYS A 377 -0.50 -18.11 16.63
N GLU A 378 -0.67 -19.19 15.87
CA GLU A 378 -1.80 -19.41 14.98
C GLU A 378 -2.48 -20.72 15.33
N VAL A 379 -3.81 -20.69 15.39
CA VAL A 379 -4.66 -21.88 15.53
C VAL A 379 -5.66 -21.88 14.41
N ALA A 380 -5.55 -22.87 13.52
CA ALA A 380 -6.44 -23.06 12.38
C ALA A 380 -7.47 -24.17 12.68
N ASP A 381 -8.70 -23.97 12.26
CA ASP A 381 -9.76 -24.98 12.25
C ASP A 381 -10.63 -24.86 10.99
N ALA A 382 -11.33 -25.93 10.62
CA ALA A 382 -12.14 -26.00 9.40
C ALA A 382 -13.53 -25.32 9.52
N SER A 383 -13.76 -24.49 10.53
CA SER A 383 -15.03 -23.77 10.73
C SER A 383 -14.94 -22.35 10.17
N SER A 384 -15.99 -21.90 9.50
CA SER A 384 -16.14 -20.50 9.03
C SER A 384 -16.84 -19.59 10.05
N THR A 385 -17.18 -20.11 11.25
CA THR A 385 -17.90 -19.33 12.27
C THR A 385 -16.97 -18.31 12.92
N SER A 386 -17.39 -17.04 12.91
CA SER A 386 -16.66 -15.95 13.58
C SER A 386 -16.55 -16.18 15.10
N PRO A 387 -15.38 -16.03 15.68
CA PRO A 387 -15.25 -16.02 17.14
C PRO A 387 -15.96 -14.78 17.71
N HIS A 388 -16.86 -14.98 18.66
CA HIS A 388 -17.54 -13.89 19.36
C HIS A 388 -16.91 -13.66 20.72
N LEU A 389 -16.48 -12.42 20.98
CA LEU A 389 -16.21 -11.95 22.33
C LEU A 389 -17.54 -11.93 23.09
N ARG A 390 -17.74 -12.87 24.03
CA ARG A 390 -18.87 -12.82 24.97
C ARG A 390 -18.37 -12.19 26.26
N HIS A 391 -19.06 -11.16 26.73
CA HIS A 391 -18.92 -10.73 28.10
C HIS A 391 -19.50 -11.85 29.00
N ALA A 392 -18.59 -12.60 29.63
CA ALA A 392 -19.01 -13.55 30.67
C ALA A 392 -19.32 -12.74 31.91
N ALA A 393 -20.51 -12.93 32.47
CA ALA A 393 -20.81 -12.48 33.83
C ALA A 393 -19.77 -13.07 34.79
N THR A 394 -19.52 -12.39 35.90
CA THR A 394 -18.48 -12.75 36.89
C THR A 394 -18.60 -14.19 37.44
N THR A 395 -19.71 -14.88 37.17
CA THR A 395 -20.05 -16.24 37.61
C THR A 395 -19.87 -17.31 36.52
N ASP A 396 -19.61 -16.94 35.22
CA ASP A 396 -19.49 -17.92 34.16
C ASP A 396 -18.03 -18.38 34.02
N GLU A 397 -17.79 -19.69 34.17
CA GLU A 397 -16.49 -20.33 33.91
C GLU A 397 -16.13 -20.37 32.43
N GLY A 398 -17.04 -20.03 31.49
CA GLY A 398 -16.83 -20.01 30.04
C GLY A 398 -17.00 -18.61 29.44
N GLY A 399 -16.10 -18.21 28.55
CA GLY A 399 -16.24 -16.97 27.78
C GLY A 399 -15.14 -15.91 28.01
N ARG A 400 -14.22 -16.16 28.95
CA ARG A 400 -13.09 -15.24 29.22
C ARG A 400 -11.87 -15.48 28.35
N GLY A 401 -11.83 -16.57 27.58
CA GLY A 401 -10.63 -16.99 26.86
C GLY A 401 -10.11 -15.97 25.85
N LEU A 402 -10.99 -15.48 24.97
CA LEU A 402 -10.58 -14.45 23.99
C LEU A 402 -10.27 -13.09 24.64
N PHE A 403 -10.87 -12.78 25.79
CA PHE A 403 -10.51 -11.60 26.55
C PHE A 403 -9.08 -11.70 27.12
N LEU A 404 -8.70 -12.87 27.63
CA LEU A 404 -7.32 -13.12 28.08
C LEU A 404 -6.34 -13.04 26.89
N VAL A 405 -6.70 -13.61 25.74
CA VAL A 405 -5.91 -13.48 24.50
C VAL A 405 -5.70 -12.01 24.13
N ALA A 406 -6.78 -11.22 24.08
CA ALA A 406 -6.73 -9.80 23.77
C ALA A 406 -5.88 -8.98 24.75
N ARG A 407 -5.81 -9.39 26.04
CA ARG A 407 -5.02 -8.72 27.06
C ARG A 407 -3.52 -8.99 26.94
N TYR A 408 -3.15 -10.22 26.55
CA TYR A 408 -1.76 -10.67 26.55
C TYR A 408 -1.08 -10.60 25.18
N ALA A 409 -1.86 -10.53 24.11
CA ALA A 409 -1.33 -10.31 22.77
C ALA A 409 -1.21 -8.80 22.48
N GLN A 410 -0.15 -8.39 21.82
CA GLN A 410 0.00 -7.04 21.26
C GLN A 410 -1.02 -6.79 20.15
N ARG A 411 -1.20 -7.80 19.29
CA ARG A 411 -2.19 -7.84 18.22
C ARG A 411 -2.79 -9.23 18.16
N TRP A 412 -4.04 -9.32 17.76
CA TRP A 412 -4.70 -10.59 17.50
C TRP A 412 -5.84 -10.39 16.49
N GLY A 413 -6.26 -11.45 15.85
CA GLY A 413 -7.33 -11.39 14.88
C GLY A 413 -7.74 -12.76 14.35
N THR A 414 -8.65 -12.73 13.38
CA THR A 414 -9.12 -13.93 12.69
C THR A 414 -8.95 -13.71 11.19
N ARG A 415 -8.34 -14.70 10.53
CA ARG A 415 -8.20 -14.78 9.08
C ARG A 415 -9.05 -15.93 8.57
N TYR A 416 -9.86 -15.67 7.55
CA TYR A 416 -10.63 -16.71 6.87
C TYR A 416 -9.86 -17.25 5.68
N THR A 417 -9.96 -18.58 5.48
CA THR A 417 -9.36 -19.28 4.36
C THR A 417 -10.45 -20.09 3.64
N PRO A 418 -10.23 -20.55 2.41
CA PRO A 418 -11.20 -21.41 1.72
C PRO A 418 -11.56 -22.67 2.50
N THR A 419 -10.69 -23.13 3.40
CA THR A 419 -10.85 -24.37 4.18
C THR A 419 -11.27 -24.17 5.63
N GLY A 420 -11.43 -22.92 6.09
CA GLY A 420 -11.80 -22.62 7.48
C GLY A 420 -11.33 -21.24 7.94
N LYS A 421 -10.88 -21.16 9.20
CA LYS A 421 -10.33 -19.92 9.77
C LYS A 421 -9.05 -20.18 10.53
N ILE A 422 -8.27 -19.11 10.70
CA ILE A 422 -7.06 -19.07 11.53
C ILE A 422 -7.24 -17.94 12.53
N ILE A 423 -7.16 -18.25 13.83
CA ILE A 423 -7.05 -17.24 14.87
C ILE A 423 -5.57 -17.07 15.17
N TRP A 424 -5.10 -15.84 15.12
CA TRP A 424 -3.67 -15.51 15.27
C TRP A 424 -3.46 -14.48 16.35
N THR A 425 -2.26 -14.53 16.97
CA THR A 425 -1.81 -13.55 17.96
C THR A 425 -0.35 -13.22 17.73
N GLU A 426 0.04 -12.00 18.08
CA GLU A 426 1.42 -11.51 18.03
C GLU A 426 1.84 -11.05 19.43
N GLN A 427 3.01 -11.50 19.88
CA GLN A 427 3.64 -11.11 21.13
C GLN A 427 5.01 -10.51 20.84
N PRO A 428 5.41 -9.37 21.42
CA PRO A 428 6.73 -8.79 21.20
C PRO A 428 7.83 -9.70 21.77
N LEU A 429 8.93 -9.85 21.04
CA LEU A 429 10.11 -10.63 21.48
C LEU A 429 11.20 -9.77 22.12
N HIS A 430 11.05 -8.45 22.14
CA HIS A 430 12.06 -7.56 22.70
C HIS A 430 11.60 -7.06 24.06
N ASP A 431 12.58 -7.03 24.99
CA ASP A 431 12.51 -6.37 26.29
C ASP A 431 12.02 -4.92 26.13
N THR A 432 10.73 -4.70 26.17
CA THR A 432 10.23 -3.41 26.58
C THR A 432 10.34 -3.38 28.09
N SER A 433 11.46 -2.86 28.58
CA SER A 433 11.70 -2.57 29.99
C SER A 433 10.80 -1.43 30.54
N GLU A 434 9.59 -1.34 30.05
CA GLU A 434 8.50 -0.63 30.71
C GLU A 434 7.53 -1.68 31.25
N PRO A 435 7.32 -1.74 32.57
CA PRO A 435 6.24 -2.53 33.11
C PRO A 435 4.94 -2.07 32.48
N PRO A 436 4.00 -3.00 32.15
CA PRO A 436 2.69 -2.61 31.68
C PRO A 436 2.10 -1.62 32.70
N PRO A 437 1.44 -0.54 32.24
CA PRO A 437 0.82 0.39 33.17
C PRO A 437 -0.07 -0.41 34.11
N ASP A 438 0.05 -0.12 35.39
CA ASP A 438 -0.72 -0.72 36.49
C ASP A 438 -2.19 -0.24 36.38
N ASP A 439 -2.82 -0.55 35.24
CA ASP A 439 -4.22 -0.22 34.99
C ASP A 439 -5.10 -1.24 35.70
N ASN A 440 -5.56 -0.80 36.83
CA ASN A 440 -6.56 -1.44 37.63
C ASN A 440 -7.78 -1.82 36.77
N ILE A 441 -8.05 -3.12 36.64
CA ILE A 441 -9.12 -3.69 35.80
C ILE A 441 -10.46 -3.00 36.06
N ASP A 442 -10.69 -2.54 37.31
CA ASP A 442 -11.90 -1.85 37.73
C ASP A 442 -12.09 -0.48 37.05
N THR A 443 -10.97 0.20 36.65
CA THR A 443 -11.05 1.51 36.01
C THR A 443 -11.39 1.41 34.50
N LEU A 444 -11.09 0.28 33.85
CA LEU A 444 -11.47 0.04 32.44
C LEU A 444 -12.92 -0.44 32.29
N LEU A 445 -13.45 -1.10 33.30
CA LEU A 445 -14.87 -1.53 33.37
C LEU A 445 -15.80 -0.35 33.59
N ASP A 446 -15.37 0.68 34.33
CA ASP A 446 -16.15 1.89 34.62
C ASP A 446 -16.24 2.88 33.44
N GLN A 447 -15.44 2.71 32.40
CA GLN A 447 -15.44 3.61 31.24
C GLN A 447 -16.41 3.19 30.12
N TRP A 448 -17.11 2.05 30.26
CA TRP A 448 -18.13 1.66 29.30
C TRP A 448 -19.53 1.97 29.81
N PRO A 449 -20.31 2.79 29.07
CA PRO A 449 -21.67 3.10 29.49
C PRO A 449 -22.52 1.83 29.51
N ASP A 450 -23.19 1.59 30.62
CA ASP A 450 -24.29 0.64 30.73
C ASP A 450 -25.38 1.01 29.72
N THR A 451 -25.33 0.43 28.54
CA THR A 451 -26.50 0.39 27.65
C THR A 451 -27.33 -0.81 28.01
N THR A 452 -28.16 -0.65 29.02
CA THR A 452 -29.33 -1.51 29.23
C THR A 452 -30.48 -1.07 28.32
N PRO A 453 -31.27 -2.00 27.74
CA PRO A 453 -32.25 -1.76 26.68
C PRO A 453 -33.46 -0.92 27.12
#